data_89e3ac6e0d2bec1ae7c377962c91acca
#
_entry.id   89e3ac6e0d2bec1ae7c377962c91acca
#
_cell.length_a   1.000
_cell.length_b   1.000
_cell.length_c   1.000
_cell.angle_alpha   90.00
_cell.angle_beta   90.00
_cell.angle_gamma   90.00
#
_symmetry.space_group_name_H-M   'P 1'
#
loop_
_entity.id
_entity.type
_entity.pdbx_description
1 polymer ?
#
loop_
_entity_poly.entity_id
_entity_poly.type
_entity_poly.pdbx_seq_one_letter_code
_entity_poly.pdbx_strand_id
1 'polypeptide(L)'
;MLRIIQKKLSTMGIQVAKWPAAPFVSPSVFDMCLNQKWVFEKGEAFRFIQVGANDGISGGDPLRKHILGRGWTGILIEPQPDVFLKLKANYADQSRLHFENVGVSHVERQMTLYRNQVENTTASLDQSVLNAHRDSSTTEEIEIQCVRLDSIIEKYELDDIDLLQVDTEGHELEVMQSIDLGSFRPRIIHFEHGHLSRERLNTLIMLLDSAGYEIHYGGKQYIDSLALLPE
;
A
#
# COMPACT_ATOMS: atom_id res chain seq x y z
N MET A 1 6.67 -22.18 32.86
CA MET A 1 5.94 -20.89 32.84
C MET A 1 5.63 -20.44 31.40
N LEU A 2 6.63 -20.27 30.52
CA LEU A 2 6.43 -19.76 29.14
C LEU A 2 5.42 -20.61 28.33
N ARG A 3 5.49 -21.93 28.35
CA ARG A 3 4.57 -22.85 27.64
C ARG A 3 3.11 -22.72 28.08
N ILE A 4 2.86 -22.39 29.36
CA ILE A 4 1.50 -22.21 29.90
C ILE A 4 0.92 -20.88 29.39
N ILE A 5 1.75 -19.84 29.32
CA ILE A 5 1.37 -18.54 28.77
C ILE A 5 1.08 -18.65 27.29
N GLN A 6 1.97 -19.33 26.52
CA GLN A 6 1.75 -19.59 25.10
C GLN A 6 0.45 -20.35 24.81
N LYS A 7 0.14 -21.39 25.62
CA LYS A 7 -1.10 -22.14 25.48
C LYS A 7 -2.35 -21.29 25.78
N LYS A 8 -2.29 -20.43 26.80
CA LYS A 8 -3.39 -19.49 27.13
C LYS A 8 -3.57 -18.43 26.05
N LEU A 9 -2.51 -17.88 25.48
CA LEU A 9 -2.56 -16.88 24.42
C LEU A 9 -3.05 -17.51 23.11
N SER A 10 -2.66 -18.75 22.82
CA SER A 10 -3.13 -19.50 21.64
C SER A 10 -4.65 -19.72 21.65
N THR A 11 -5.25 -19.97 22.83
CA THR A 11 -6.73 -20.09 22.95
C THR A 11 -7.46 -18.75 22.73
N MET A 12 -6.74 -17.62 22.74
CA MET A 12 -7.24 -16.28 22.47
C MET A 12 -6.88 -15.81 21.03
N GLY A 13 -6.41 -16.73 20.17
CA GLY A 13 -5.97 -16.41 18.81
C GLY A 13 -4.60 -15.69 18.74
N ILE A 14 -3.87 -15.58 19.86
CA ILE A 14 -2.57 -14.90 19.90
C ILE A 14 -1.45 -15.94 19.80
N GLN A 15 -0.65 -15.88 18.75
CA GLN A 15 0.58 -16.68 18.61
C GLN A 15 1.78 -15.92 19.14
N VAL A 16 2.52 -16.52 20.07
CA VAL A 16 3.78 -16.01 20.57
C VAL A 16 4.89 -16.96 20.13
N ALA A 17 5.74 -16.49 19.24
CA ALA A 17 6.92 -17.21 18.77
C ALA A 17 8.20 -16.52 19.26
N LYS A 18 9.21 -17.31 19.61
CA LYS A 18 10.55 -16.80 19.89
C LYS A 18 11.30 -16.70 18.57
N TRP A 19 11.74 -15.51 18.21
CA TRP A 19 12.60 -15.35 17.04
C TRP A 19 13.90 -16.14 17.21
N PRO A 20 14.35 -16.87 16.18
CA PRO A 20 15.66 -17.49 16.19
C PRO A 20 16.77 -16.43 16.27
N ALA A 21 17.83 -16.72 17.00
CA ALA A 21 18.97 -15.81 17.17
C ALA A 21 19.87 -15.69 15.92
N ALA A 22 19.62 -16.48 14.89
CA ALA A 22 20.36 -16.43 13.63
C ALA A 22 19.67 -15.49 12.62
N PRO A 23 20.39 -14.92 11.63
CA PRO A 23 19.79 -14.13 10.57
C PRO A 23 18.84 -15.03 9.76
N PHE A 24 17.57 -14.93 10.08
CA PHE A 24 16.51 -15.65 9.41
C PHE A 24 15.81 -14.69 8.46
N VAL A 25 15.93 -14.94 7.17
CA VAL A 25 15.17 -14.20 6.16
C VAL A 25 13.81 -14.88 6.04
N SER A 26 12.79 -14.32 6.69
CA SER A 26 11.41 -14.69 6.43
C SER A 26 10.95 -13.90 5.20
N PRO A 27 10.60 -14.53 4.08
CA PRO A 27 9.96 -13.83 3.00
C PRO A 27 8.62 -13.26 3.53
N SER A 28 8.28 -12.04 3.15
CA SER A 28 6.96 -11.50 3.45
C SER A 28 5.89 -12.33 2.74
N VAL A 29 4.69 -12.41 3.31
CA VAL A 29 3.56 -13.07 2.63
C VAL A 29 3.32 -12.43 1.26
N PHE A 30 3.50 -11.12 1.17
CA PHE A 30 3.42 -10.38 -0.08
C PHE A 30 4.47 -10.85 -1.11
N ASP A 31 5.75 -10.97 -0.73
CA ASP A 31 6.78 -11.52 -1.62
C ASP A 31 6.43 -12.95 -2.07
N MET A 32 5.86 -13.77 -1.18
CA MET A 32 5.42 -15.12 -1.54
C MET A 32 4.28 -15.09 -2.58
N CYS A 33 3.31 -14.18 -2.43
CA CYS A 33 2.24 -14.00 -3.40
C CYS A 33 2.78 -13.53 -4.75
N LEU A 34 3.71 -12.57 -4.76
CA LEU A 34 4.31 -12.06 -6.01
C LEU A 34 5.28 -13.06 -6.67
N ASN A 35 5.67 -14.12 -5.98
CA ASN A 35 6.50 -15.20 -6.53
C ASN A 35 5.68 -16.44 -6.95
N GLN A 36 4.36 -16.35 -7.00
CA GLN A 36 3.53 -17.43 -7.55
C GLN A 36 3.73 -17.59 -9.05
N LYS A 37 3.52 -18.82 -9.54
CA LYS A 37 3.75 -19.18 -10.94
C LYS A 37 2.98 -18.29 -11.92
N TRP A 38 1.69 -18.02 -11.65
CA TRP A 38 0.84 -17.22 -12.53
C TRP A 38 1.33 -15.76 -12.67
N VAL A 39 1.93 -15.18 -11.60
CA VAL A 39 2.53 -13.84 -11.64
C VAL A 39 3.74 -13.81 -12.57
N PHE A 40 4.58 -14.87 -12.53
CA PHE A 40 5.70 -15.01 -13.45
C PHE A 40 5.25 -15.21 -14.90
N GLU A 41 4.22 -16.02 -15.12
CA GLU A 41 3.70 -16.31 -16.46
C GLU A 41 3.07 -15.08 -17.12
N LYS A 42 2.49 -14.15 -16.34
CA LYS A 42 2.00 -12.88 -16.86
C LYS A 42 3.11 -11.96 -17.37
N GLY A 43 4.30 -11.97 -16.73
CA GLY A 43 5.42 -11.13 -17.15
C GLY A 43 5.03 -9.66 -17.35
N GLU A 44 5.26 -9.11 -18.54
CA GLU A 44 4.91 -7.72 -18.89
C GLU A 44 3.39 -7.44 -18.93
N ALA A 45 2.56 -8.49 -19.03
CA ALA A 45 1.11 -8.37 -18.98
C ALA A 45 0.58 -8.21 -17.54
N PHE A 46 1.43 -8.35 -16.51
CA PHE A 46 1.04 -8.09 -15.13
C PHE A 46 0.80 -6.59 -14.93
N ARG A 47 -0.39 -6.23 -14.46
CA ARG A 47 -0.83 -4.85 -14.30
C ARG A 47 -0.99 -4.49 -12.83
N PHE A 48 -0.51 -3.31 -12.45
CA PHE A 48 -0.61 -2.83 -11.09
C PHE A 48 -0.97 -1.35 -11.00
N ILE A 49 -1.53 -0.99 -9.84
CA ILE A 49 -1.64 0.41 -9.39
C ILE A 49 -0.94 0.50 -8.03
N GLN A 50 -0.10 1.50 -7.86
CA GLN A 50 0.55 1.82 -6.59
C GLN A 50 0.15 3.22 -6.15
N VAL A 51 -0.56 3.31 -5.03
CA VAL A 51 -0.98 4.54 -4.38
C VAL A 51 -0.04 4.82 -3.22
N GLY A 52 0.62 5.97 -3.23
CA GLY A 52 1.71 6.30 -2.32
C GLY A 52 3.04 5.71 -2.80
N ALA A 53 3.41 5.99 -4.06
CA ALA A 53 4.61 5.42 -4.66
C ALA A 53 5.92 6.05 -4.16
N ASN A 54 5.83 7.17 -3.44
CA ASN A 54 6.99 7.96 -3.02
C ASN A 54 7.94 8.22 -4.20
N ASP A 55 9.25 8.17 -4.00
CA ASP A 55 10.25 8.30 -5.08
C ASP A 55 10.53 6.97 -5.82
N GLY A 56 9.87 5.88 -5.44
CA GLY A 56 10.05 4.54 -6.01
C GLY A 56 11.35 3.83 -5.63
N ILE A 57 12.11 4.37 -4.67
CA ILE A 57 13.39 3.78 -4.19
C ILE A 57 13.45 3.78 -2.67
N SER A 58 13.13 4.92 -2.05
CA SER A 58 13.24 5.14 -0.62
C SER A 58 12.26 4.24 0.15
N GLY A 59 12.58 3.94 1.40
CA GLY A 59 11.73 3.09 2.24
C GLY A 59 11.73 1.60 1.84
N GLY A 60 12.37 1.22 0.73
CA GLY A 60 12.40 -0.16 0.26
C GLY A 60 11.14 -0.53 -0.50
N ASP A 61 10.77 0.27 -1.51
CA ASP A 61 9.62 0.03 -2.38
C ASP A 61 9.50 -1.47 -2.76
N PRO A 62 8.41 -2.13 -2.38
CA PRO A 62 8.24 -3.57 -2.56
C PRO A 62 8.09 -3.96 -4.04
N LEU A 63 7.64 -3.02 -4.91
CA LEU A 63 7.35 -3.31 -6.31
C LEU A 63 8.53 -3.06 -7.25
N ARG A 64 9.48 -2.18 -6.90
CA ARG A 64 10.57 -1.79 -7.78
C ARG A 64 11.31 -2.96 -8.44
N LYS A 65 11.68 -3.98 -7.66
CA LYS A 65 12.40 -5.17 -8.17
C LYS A 65 11.60 -5.93 -9.23
N HIS A 66 10.27 -5.93 -9.11
CA HIS A 66 9.37 -6.60 -10.03
C HIS A 66 9.11 -5.74 -11.28
N ILE A 67 8.90 -4.45 -11.10
CA ILE A 67 8.74 -3.49 -12.19
C ILE A 67 9.96 -3.55 -13.12
N LEU A 68 11.17 -3.40 -12.56
CA LEU A 68 12.39 -3.39 -13.34
C LEU A 68 12.79 -4.78 -13.86
N GLY A 69 12.65 -5.82 -13.04
CA GLY A 69 13.13 -7.17 -13.38
C GLY A 69 12.16 -7.99 -14.23
N ARG A 70 10.85 -7.69 -14.18
CA ARG A 70 9.80 -8.44 -14.89
C ARG A 70 9.07 -7.60 -15.93
N GLY A 71 9.34 -6.30 -15.98
CA GLY A 71 8.75 -5.39 -16.94
C GLY A 71 7.26 -5.14 -16.73
N TRP A 72 6.79 -5.11 -15.50
CA TRP A 72 5.38 -4.88 -15.18
C TRP A 72 4.86 -3.55 -15.71
N THR A 73 3.60 -3.52 -16.09
CA THR A 73 2.88 -2.33 -16.56
C THR A 73 2.01 -1.78 -15.45
N GLY A 74 2.00 -0.47 -15.24
CA GLY A 74 1.15 0.07 -14.17
C GLY A 74 1.15 1.57 -14.01
N ILE A 75 0.46 2.01 -12.96
CA ILE A 75 0.34 3.40 -12.58
C ILE A 75 0.97 3.60 -11.21
N LEU A 76 1.79 4.63 -11.11
CA LEU A 76 2.44 5.10 -9.89
C LEU A 76 1.84 6.45 -9.53
N ILE A 77 1.28 6.56 -8.31
CA ILE A 77 0.56 7.74 -7.83
C ILE A 77 1.29 8.29 -6.62
N GLU A 78 1.71 9.54 -6.70
CA GLU A 78 2.41 10.25 -5.62
C GLU A 78 1.94 11.71 -5.53
N PRO A 79 1.35 12.13 -4.40
CA PRO A 79 0.80 13.47 -4.26
C PRO A 79 1.84 14.59 -4.12
N GLN A 80 3.02 14.31 -3.54
CA GLN A 80 4.04 15.32 -3.28
C GLN A 80 4.75 15.74 -4.58
N PRO A 81 4.67 17.00 -5.04
CA PRO A 81 5.19 17.38 -6.37
C PRO A 81 6.70 17.17 -6.55
N ASP A 82 7.49 17.45 -5.52
CA ASP A 82 8.95 17.30 -5.55
C ASP A 82 9.37 15.82 -5.49
N VAL A 83 8.65 14.98 -4.74
CA VAL A 83 8.86 13.54 -4.67
C VAL A 83 8.42 12.88 -5.97
N PHE A 84 7.29 13.30 -6.53
CA PHE A 84 6.80 12.86 -7.83
C PHE A 84 7.80 13.10 -8.98
N LEU A 85 8.49 14.24 -8.98
CA LEU A 85 9.55 14.48 -9.97
C LEU A 85 10.71 13.49 -9.84
N LYS A 86 11.08 13.12 -8.61
CA LYS A 86 12.09 12.08 -8.35
C LYS A 86 11.59 10.71 -8.81
N LEU A 87 10.32 10.37 -8.49
CA LEU A 87 9.68 9.13 -8.94
C LEU A 87 9.78 8.97 -10.46
N LYS A 88 9.38 10.00 -11.22
CA LYS A 88 9.49 9.99 -12.68
C LYS A 88 10.93 9.82 -13.18
N ALA A 89 11.88 10.51 -12.54
CA ALA A 89 13.28 10.39 -12.89
C ALA A 89 13.84 8.98 -12.63
N ASN A 90 13.43 8.35 -11.53
CA ASN A 90 13.87 7.01 -11.13
C ASN A 90 13.32 5.88 -12.02
N TYR A 91 12.31 6.17 -12.84
CA TYR A 91 11.68 5.25 -13.79
C TYR A 91 11.67 5.80 -15.23
N ALA A 92 12.54 6.75 -15.55
CA ALA A 92 12.52 7.47 -16.85
C ALA A 92 12.58 6.54 -18.07
N ASP A 93 13.27 5.39 -17.96
CA ASP A 93 13.43 4.41 -19.04
C ASP A 93 12.26 3.39 -19.12
N GLN A 94 11.23 3.53 -18.28
CA GLN A 94 10.13 2.58 -18.18
C GLN A 94 8.88 3.10 -18.92
N SER A 95 8.81 2.90 -20.24
CA SER A 95 7.70 3.39 -21.09
C SER A 95 6.34 2.73 -20.80
N ARG A 96 6.32 1.66 -20.00
CA ARG A 96 5.08 0.95 -19.58
C ARG A 96 4.45 1.53 -18.31
N LEU A 97 5.06 2.55 -17.71
CA LEU A 97 4.56 3.16 -16.49
C LEU A 97 3.85 4.47 -16.79
N HIS A 98 2.75 4.68 -16.13
CA HIS A 98 2.04 5.94 -16.04
C HIS A 98 2.24 6.56 -14.67
N PHE A 99 2.17 7.88 -14.59
CA PHE A 99 2.47 8.62 -13.37
C PHE A 99 1.40 9.67 -13.12
N GLU A 100 0.87 9.72 -11.88
CA GLU A 100 -0.13 10.70 -11.45
C GLU A 100 0.38 11.48 -10.23
N ASN A 101 0.38 12.82 -10.34
CA ASN A 101 0.73 13.71 -9.21
C ASN A 101 -0.55 14.17 -8.51
N VAL A 102 -1.21 13.25 -7.85
CA VAL A 102 -2.46 13.50 -7.11
C VAL A 102 -2.50 12.67 -5.84
N GLY A 103 -3.29 13.06 -4.85
CA GLY A 103 -3.74 12.20 -3.78
C GLY A 103 -4.93 11.33 -4.24
N VAL A 104 -5.14 10.21 -3.58
CA VAL A 104 -6.32 9.37 -3.80
C VAL A 104 -7.20 9.40 -2.56
N SER A 105 -8.49 9.73 -2.74
CA SER A 105 -9.47 9.79 -1.65
C SER A 105 -10.87 9.46 -2.16
N HIS A 106 -11.81 9.18 -1.26
CA HIS A 106 -13.21 8.96 -1.60
C HIS A 106 -13.95 10.23 -2.08
N VAL A 107 -13.31 11.41 -1.96
CA VAL A 107 -13.81 12.70 -2.44
C VAL A 107 -12.80 13.40 -3.33
N GLU A 108 -13.29 14.04 -4.39
CA GLU A 108 -12.46 14.84 -5.31
C GLU A 108 -12.44 16.29 -4.86
N ARG A 109 -11.30 16.71 -4.29
CA ARG A 109 -11.10 18.09 -3.85
C ARG A 109 -9.63 18.37 -3.56
N GLN A 110 -9.30 19.64 -3.37
CA GLN A 110 -8.04 20.01 -2.74
C GLN A 110 -8.04 19.62 -1.26
N MET A 111 -6.94 19.06 -0.80
CA MET A 111 -6.71 18.65 0.60
C MET A 111 -5.31 19.04 1.02
N THR A 112 -5.17 19.34 2.32
CA THR A 112 -3.85 19.62 2.91
C THR A 112 -3.15 18.31 3.23
N LEU A 113 -1.97 18.12 2.67
CA LEU A 113 -1.06 17.03 3.00
C LEU A 113 -0.01 17.55 3.98
N TYR A 114 0.18 16.84 5.06
CA TYR A 114 1.19 17.12 6.08
C TYR A 114 2.41 16.26 5.83
N ARG A 115 3.62 16.84 5.87
CA ARG A 115 4.86 16.10 5.69
C ARG A 115 5.96 16.62 6.61
N ASN A 116 6.96 15.77 6.88
CA ASN A 116 8.15 16.18 7.57
C ASN A 116 9.16 16.77 6.56
N GLN A 117 9.71 17.97 6.85
CA GLN A 117 10.71 18.62 5.99
C GLN A 117 12.05 17.87 5.90
N VAL A 118 12.37 17.06 6.90
CA VAL A 118 13.67 16.35 7.00
C VAL A 118 13.59 14.94 6.41
N GLU A 119 12.46 14.26 6.60
CA GLU A 119 12.22 12.90 6.11
C GLU A 119 11.00 12.90 5.19
N ASN A 120 11.21 13.06 3.88
CA ASN A 120 10.14 13.09 2.88
C ASN A 120 9.44 11.72 2.67
N THR A 121 9.76 10.72 3.48
CA THR A 121 9.19 9.37 3.35
C THR A 121 7.84 9.23 4.02
N THR A 122 7.54 10.06 5.02
CA THR A 122 6.27 10.04 5.74
C THR A 122 5.49 11.31 5.43
N ALA A 123 4.40 11.19 4.69
CA ALA A 123 3.45 12.26 4.42
C ALA A 123 2.02 11.72 4.54
N SER A 124 1.15 12.41 5.27
CA SER A 124 -0.20 11.95 5.57
C SER A 124 -1.23 13.07 5.37
N LEU A 125 -2.43 12.69 4.95
CA LEU A 125 -3.61 13.58 4.99
C LEU A 125 -4.20 13.70 6.41
N ASP A 126 -3.71 12.90 7.35
CA ASP A 126 -4.06 12.97 8.77
C ASP A 126 -2.88 13.52 9.58
N GLN A 127 -3.00 14.76 10.05
CA GLN A 127 -1.98 15.43 10.86
C GLN A 127 -1.62 14.64 12.13
N SER A 128 -2.54 13.83 12.67
CA SER A 128 -2.28 13.05 13.89
C SER A 128 -1.25 11.95 13.69
N VAL A 129 -1.10 11.44 12.48
CA VAL A 129 -0.09 10.44 12.11
C VAL A 129 1.31 11.02 12.27
N LEU A 130 1.56 12.25 11.77
CA LEU A 130 2.85 12.93 11.92
C LEU A 130 3.19 13.27 13.37
N ASN A 131 2.18 13.63 14.15
CA ASN A 131 2.37 13.96 15.58
C ASN A 131 2.80 12.74 16.41
N ALA A 132 2.52 11.53 15.95
CA ALA A 132 2.99 10.28 16.55
C ALA A 132 4.48 9.99 16.24
N HIS A 133 5.01 10.53 15.15
CA HIS A 133 6.43 10.50 14.81
C HIS A 133 7.15 11.70 15.46
N ARG A 134 8.06 11.45 16.33
CA ARG A 134 8.68 12.24 17.41
C ARG A 134 9.16 13.67 17.15
N ASP A 135 8.99 14.29 16.01
CA ASP A 135 9.46 15.66 15.75
C ASP A 135 8.44 16.51 14.97
N SER A 136 7.47 17.05 15.71
CA SER A 136 6.45 17.96 15.17
C SER A 136 6.96 19.36 14.80
N SER A 137 8.24 19.65 15.07
CA SER A 137 8.82 21.00 14.86
C SER A 137 9.13 21.34 13.40
N THR A 138 9.01 20.36 12.50
CA THR A 138 9.37 20.49 11.08
C THR A 138 8.25 20.06 10.11
N THR A 139 6.99 20.12 10.55
CA THR A 139 5.85 19.80 9.71
C THR A 139 5.61 20.91 8.68
N GLU A 140 5.54 20.54 7.41
CA GLU A 140 5.14 21.37 6.30
C GLU A 140 3.74 20.97 5.82
N GLU A 141 2.94 21.95 5.45
CA GLU A 141 1.62 21.76 4.84
C GLU A 141 1.71 22.08 3.35
N ILE A 142 1.24 21.17 2.52
CA ILE A 142 1.12 21.39 1.08
C ILE A 142 -0.29 21.09 0.61
N GLU A 143 -0.81 21.93 -0.28
CA GLU A 143 -2.10 21.68 -0.92
C GLU A 143 -1.92 20.74 -2.10
N ILE A 144 -2.68 19.66 -2.10
CA ILE A 144 -2.69 18.66 -3.17
C ILE A 144 -4.10 18.49 -3.72
N GLN A 145 -4.19 18.15 -5.01
CA GLN A 145 -5.45 17.69 -5.59
C GLN A 145 -5.66 16.22 -5.25
N CYS A 146 -6.79 15.90 -4.64
CA CYS A 146 -7.24 14.52 -4.45
C CYS A 146 -8.31 14.16 -5.47
N VAL A 147 -8.24 12.95 -6.00
CA VAL A 147 -9.20 12.35 -6.93
C VAL A 147 -9.63 10.99 -6.41
N ARG A 148 -10.71 10.45 -6.96
CA ARG A 148 -11.11 9.06 -6.72
C ARG A 148 -10.24 8.12 -7.55
N LEU A 149 -10.00 6.92 -7.04
CA LEU A 149 -9.26 5.90 -7.80
C LEU A 149 -10.06 5.45 -9.05
N ASP A 150 -11.40 5.44 -8.97
CA ASP A 150 -12.27 5.19 -10.13
C ASP A 150 -11.94 6.11 -11.31
N SER A 151 -11.75 7.42 -11.05
CA SER A 151 -11.43 8.42 -12.10
C SER A 151 -10.08 8.13 -12.77
N ILE A 152 -9.10 7.58 -12.04
CA ILE A 152 -7.81 7.15 -12.60
C ILE A 152 -7.98 5.87 -13.43
N ILE A 153 -8.76 4.91 -12.93
CA ILE A 153 -9.06 3.66 -13.64
C ILE A 153 -9.74 3.97 -14.99
N GLU A 154 -10.75 4.81 -14.99
CA GLU A 154 -11.44 5.28 -16.18
C GLU A 154 -10.50 6.01 -17.16
N LYS A 155 -9.67 6.92 -16.65
CA LYS A 155 -8.71 7.70 -17.46
C LYS A 155 -7.76 6.81 -18.28
N TYR A 156 -7.34 5.69 -17.70
CA TYR A 156 -6.38 4.77 -18.32
C TYR A 156 -7.02 3.52 -18.92
N GLU A 157 -8.36 3.44 -18.93
CA GLU A 157 -9.14 2.31 -19.45
C GLU A 157 -8.65 0.97 -18.87
N LEU A 158 -8.51 0.92 -17.53
CA LEU A 158 -7.94 -0.24 -16.84
C LEU A 158 -9.03 -1.23 -16.45
N ASP A 159 -9.28 -2.21 -17.31
CA ASP A 159 -10.29 -3.24 -17.07
C ASP A 159 -9.78 -4.43 -16.22
N ASP A 160 -8.48 -4.64 -16.17
CA ASP A 160 -7.86 -5.82 -15.50
C ASP A 160 -6.59 -5.41 -14.76
N ILE A 161 -6.67 -5.34 -13.45
CA ILE A 161 -5.54 -5.06 -12.56
C ILE A 161 -5.29 -6.27 -11.68
N ASP A 162 -4.04 -6.73 -11.67
CA ASP A 162 -3.62 -7.86 -10.85
C ASP A 162 -3.32 -7.46 -9.41
N LEU A 163 -2.76 -6.26 -9.22
CA LEU A 163 -2.31 -5.78 -7.93
C LEU A 163 -2.69 -4.32 -7.70
N LEU A 164 -3.33 -4.06 -6.58
CA LEU A 164 -3.46 -2.73 -5.98
C LEU A 164 -2.58 -2.67 -4.73
N GLN A 165 -1.55 -1.83 -4.76
CA GLN A 165 -0.69 -1.51 -3.61
C GLN A 165 -1.11 -0.17 -3.04
N VAL A 166 -1.37 -0.09 -1.73
CA VAL A 166 -1.76 1.15 -1.04
C VAL A 166 -0.91 1.34 0.20
N ASP A 167 -0.21 2.46 0.22
CA ASP A 167 0.65 2.88 1.33
C ASP A 167 0.56 4.41 1.42
N THR A 168 -0.40 4.88 2.19
CA THR A 168 -0.81 6.29 2.24
C THR A 168 -0.72 6.90 3.63
N GLU A 169 -0.01 6.17 4.53
CA GLU A 169 0.28 6.65 5.87
C GLU A 169 -1.00 7.07 6.63
N GLY A 170 -2.01 6.17 6.62
CA GLY A 170 -3.25 6.32 7.37
C GLY A 170 -4.48 6.74 6.56
N HIS A 171 -4.41 6.78 5.22
CA HIS A 171 -5.55 7.13 4.35
C HIS A 171 -6.06 5.95 3.50
N GLU A 172 -5.67 4.72 3.84
CA GLU A 172 -5.96 3.48 3.09
C GLU A 172 -7.46 3.21 2.99
N LEU A 173 -8.22 3.50 4.05
CA LEU A 173 -9.68 3.32 4.05
C LEU A 173 -10.35 4.21 2.99
N GLU A 174 -9.98 5.47 2.89
CA GLU A 174 -10.53 6.41 1.92
C GLU A 174 -10.13 6.04 0.48
N VAL A 175 -8.93 5.52 0.30
CA VAL A 175 -8.52 4.96 -1.00
C VAL A 175 -9.44 3.81 -1.39
N MET A 176 -9.69 2.85 -0.50
CA MET A 176 -10.59 1.72 -0.78
C MET A 176 -12.05 2.16 -0.97
N GLN A 177 -12.50 3.21 -0.31
CA GLN A 177 -13.83 3.80 -0.51
C GLN A 177 -13.95 4.59 -1.82
N SER A 178 -12.85 4.84 -2.52
CA SER A 178 -12.83 5.56 -3.80
C SER A 178 -12.99 4.65 -5.01
N ILE A 179 -13.16 3.36 -4.81
CA ILE A 179 -13.39 2.34 -5.86
C ILE A 179 -14.65 1.53 -5.59
N ASP A 180 -15.28 1.11 -6.66
CA ASP A 180 -16.33 0.08 -6.60
C ASP A 180 -15.71 -1.32 -6.74
N LEU A 181 -15.52 -1.99 -5.62
CA LEU A 181 -14.99 -3.37 -5.57
C LEU A 181 -15.95 -4.43 -6.15
N GLY A 182 -17.15 -4.04 -6.56
CA GLY A 182 -18.07 -4.91 -7.31
C GLY A 182 -17.66 -5.02 -8.79
N SER A 183 -17.18 -3.94 -9.37
CA SER A 183 -16.77 -3.83 -10.78
C SER A 183 -15.25 -3.89 -10.97
N PHE A 184 -14.48 -3.33 -10.06
CA PHE A 184 -13.01 -3.33 -10.09
C PHE A 184 -12.45 -4.25 -9.01
N ARG A 185 -11.90 -5.41 -9.42
CA ARG A 185 -11.52 -6.49 -8.52
C ARG A 185 -10.07 -6.96 -8.73
N PRO A 186 -9.06 -6.21 -8.23
CA PRO A 186 -7.68 -6.66 -8.27
C PRO A 186 -7.53 -8.03 -7.59
N ARG A 187 -6.74 -8.94 -8.16
CA ARG A 187 -6.52 -10.26 -7.55
C ARG A 187 -5.78 -10.17 -6.21
N ILE A 188 -4.92 -9.16 -6.08
CA ILE A 188 -4.13 -8.89 -4.87
C ILE A 188 -4.34 -7.43 -4.50
N ILE A 189 -4.72 -7.18 -3.25
CA ILE A 189 -4.65 -5.86 -2.63
C ILE A 189 -3.65 -5.96 -1.48
N HIS A 190 -2.58 -5.17 -1.54
CA HIS A 190 -1.62 -5.04 -0.44
C HIS A 190 -1.74 -3.65 0.15
N PHE A 191 -1.89 -3.53 1.46
CA PHE A 191 -2.07 -2.24 2.10
C PHE A 191 -1.37 -2.18 3.45
N GLU A 192 -0.78 -1.01 3.75
CA GLU A 192 -0.32 -0.70 5.09
C GLU A 192 -1.54 -0.40 5.99
N HIS A 193 -1.48 -0.81 7.26
CA HIS A 193 -2.53 -0.52 8.24
C HIS A 193 -1.98 0.03 9.56
N GLY A 194 -0.67 0.22 9.63
CA GLY A 194 0.02 0.63 10.86
C GLY A 194 -0.46 1.96 11.44
N HIS A 195 -0.95 2.85 10.59
CA HIS A 195 -1.43 4.17 10.95
C HIS A 195 -2.96 4.28 11.08
N LEU A 196 -3.70 3.21 10.79
CA LEU A 196 -5.15 3.20 10.95
C LEU A 196 -5.55 2.98 12.41
N SER A 197 -6.54 3.74 12.88
CA SER A 197 -7.21 3.39 14.14
C SER A 197 -7.89 2.03 14.01
N ARG A 198 -8.10 1.34 15.14
CA ARG A 198 -8.75 0.04 15.15
C ARG A 198 -10.14 0.06 14.49
N GLU A 199 -10.89 1.13 14.67
CA GLU A 199 -12.21 1.30 14.06
C GLU A 199 -12.12 1.40 12.54
N ARG A 200 -11.20 2.22 12.03
CA ARG A 200 -10.96 2.40 10.59
C ARG A 200 -10.45 1.12 9.94
N LEU A 201 -9.53 0.41 10.61
CA LEU A 201 -9.04 -0.88 10.13
C LEU A 201 -10.18 -1.91 10.07
N ASN A 202 -11.03 -2.00 11.09
CA ASN A 202 -12.18 -2.90 11.06
C ASN A 202 -13.14 -2.57 9.91
N THR A 203 -13.40 -1.28 9.65
CA THR A 203 -14.23 -0.84 8.53
C THR A 203 -13.63 -1.24 7.20
N LEU A 204 -12.31 -1.07 7.03
CA LEU A 204 -11.59 -1.48 5.82
C LEU A 204 -11.66 -3.00 5.61
N ILE A 205 -11.43 -3.79 6.66
CA ILE A 205 -11.53 -5.25 6.60
C ILE A 205 -12.93 -5.69 6.20
N MET A 206 -13.98 -5.12 6.84
CA MET A 206 -15.37 -5.45 6.50
C MET A 206 -15.73 -5.07 5.07
N LEU A 207 -15.19 -3.97 4.54
CA LEU A 207 -15.36 -3.57 3.14
C LEU A 207 -14.78 -4.64 2.20
N LEU A 208 -13.54 -5.07 2.43
CA LEU A 208 -12.86 -6.07 1.62
C LEU A 208 -13.48 -7.47 1.75
N ASP A 209 -13.83 -7.89 2.96
CA ASP A 209 -14.52 -9.17 3.22
C ASP A 209 -15.88 -9.23 2.52
N SER A 210 -16.66 -8.14 2.57
CA SER A 210 -17.96 -8.05 1.88
C SER A 210 -17.82 -8.09 0.35
N ALA A 211 -16.67 -7.68 -0.17
CA ALA A 211 -16.32 -7.80 -1.60
C ALA A 211 -15.77 -9.19 -1.95
N GLY A 212 -15.66 -10.10 -1.00
CA GLY A 212 -15.26 -11.50 -1.19
C GLY A 212 -13.75 -11.74 -1.13
N TYR A 213 -12.97 -10.84 -0.53
CA TYR A 213 -11.54 -11.05 -0.34
C TYR A 213 -11.24 -11.82 0.94
N GLU A 214 -10.25 -12.70 0.88
CA GLU A 214 -9.63 -13.31 2.06
C GLU A 214 -8.52 -12.40 2.60
N ILE A 215 -8.58 -12.06 3.90
CA ILE A 215 -7.65 -11.12 4.52
C ILE A 215 -6.55 -11.87 5.27
N HIS A 216 -5.30 -11.57 4.92
CA HIS A 216 -4.11 -12.13 5.53
C HIS A 216 -3.31 -11.02 6.22
N TYR A 217 -3.16 -11.15 7.53
CA TYR A 217 -2.28 -10.28 8.30
C TYR A 217 -0.84 -10.77 8.20
N GLY A 218 0.06 -9.89 7.93
CA GLY A 218 1.47 -10.24 7.88
C GLY A 218 2.26 -9.11 7.24
N GLY A 219 3.53 -9.25 7.19
CA GLY A 219 4.42 -8.23 6.68
C GLY A 219 5.48 -7.87 7.70
N LYS A 220 6.36 -6.98 7.32
CA LYS A 220 7.40 -6.48 8.21
C LYS A 220 6.76 -5.72 9.35
N GLN A 221 6.99 -6.15 10.59
CA GLN A 221 6.46 -5.56 11.81
C GLN A 221 4.92 -5.69 12.01
N TYR A 222 4.23 -6.52 11.22
CA TYR A 222 2.77 -6.70 11.29
C TYR A 222 1.96 -5.41 11.03
N ILE A 223 2.48 -4.52 10.20
CA ILE A 223 1.79 -3.28 9.80
C ILE A 223 1.16 -3.36 8.40
N ASP A 224 1.46 -4.44 7.65
CA ASP A 224 0.92 -4.67 6.32
C ASP A 224 -0.11 -5.80 6.33
N SER A 225 -1.05 -5.75 5.41
CA SER A 225 -2.03 -6.79 5.15
C SER A 225 -2.20 -7.05 3.66
N LEU A 226 -2.61 -8.29 3.36
CA LEU A 226 -3.01 -8.72 2.03
C LEU A 226 -4.49 -9.07 2.01
N ALA A 227 -5.18 -8.62 0.99
CA ALA A 227 -6.49 -9.13 0.62
C ALA A 227 -6.34 -9.87 -0.72
N LEU A 228 -6.71 -11.14 -0.74
CA LEU A 228 -6.60 -12.01 -1.89
C LEU A 228 -7.99 -12.39 -2.38
N LEU A 229 -8.21 -12.26 -3.68
CA LEU A 229 -9.44 -12.76 -4.29
C LEU A 229 -9.31 -14.27 -4.51
N PRO A 230 -10.17 -15.10 -3.89
CA PRO A 230 -10.15 -16.55 -4.12
C PRO A 230 -10.38 -16.91 -5.60
N GLU A 231 -9.80 -18.04 -6.05
CA GLU A 231 -10.00 -18.57 -7.41
C GLU A 231 -11.42 -19.06 -7.65
#